data_422818f05b6fa70c5011b1a8c24e1507
#
_entry.id   422818f05b6fa70c5011b1a8c24e1507
#
_cell.length_a   1.000
_cell.length_b   1.000
_cell.length_c   1.000
_cell.angle_alpha   90.00
_cell.angle_beta   90.00
_cell.angle_gamma   90.00
#
_symmetry.space_group_name_H-M   'P 1'
#
loop_
_entity.id
_entity.type
_entity.pdbx_description
1 polymer ?
#
loop_
_entity_poly.entity_id
_entity_poly.type
_entity_poly.pdbx_seq_one_letter_code
_entity_poly.pdbx_strand_id
1 'polypeptide(L)'
;MTEDTRQIKEDSGFFNRRIIFAIAGVALILVAVLAIMSLQAGQGDVVPPAACADKTITFINENLVQPGSELQLVSVAETKGLYEMQVLYQSKNMALYTTKDCALLFTNTVDMSSTPAGQQGQQAASTPVKTARPAVDLYVMAFCPYGTQAETAMKPVYDLLNAKADIRVRYITTISGSDAGSVNSLHGPSEAAEDLIQTCINKFYPEKLWPYMNSFNSACYPLWQNSTALTGCRKETLSTLGMDSTKIESCASGNEGLAVLKADEAEADKYGVSGSPTLIINGVTYSGARTPEAYKQAICNSFETVPAECGTVLSSASAAASGGCG
;
A
#
# COMPACT_ATOMS: atom_id res chain seq x y z
N MET A 1 52.56 75.29 -39.78
CA MET A 1 52.70 74.47 -38.55
C MET A 1 51.31 74.23 -38.00
N THR A 2 50.41 73.54 -38.72
CA THR A 2 49.11 73.17 -38.23
C THR A 2 48.47 72.08 -39.14
N GLU A 3 49.11 70.89 -39.26
CA GLU A 3 48.47 69.78 -40.04
C GLU A 3 48.75 68.36 -39.52
N ASP A 4 49.35 68.20 -38.32
CA ASP A 4 49.79 66.88 -37.83
C ASP A 4 49.04 66.37 -36.60
N THR A 5 47.94 66.98 -36.18
CA THR A 5 47.22 66.56 -34.97
C THR A 5 45.87 65.91 -35.21
N ARG A 6 45.45 65.68 -36.47
CA ARG A 6 44.14 65.10 -36.79
C ARG A 6 44.14 63.64 -37.16
N GLN A 7 45.24 63.02 -37.51
CA GLN A 7 45.30 61.61 -37.91
C GLN A 7 45.41 60.60 -36.77
N ILE A 8 45.88 60.97 -35.57
CA ILE A 8 46.08 60.06 -34.46
C ILE A 8 44.79 59.75 -33.69
N LYS A 9 43.68 60.47 -33.96
CA LYS A 9 42.45 60.31 -33.18
C LYS A 9 41.41 59.35 -33.81
N GLU A 10 41.56 58.95 -35.08
CA GLU A 10 40.65 58.00 -35.74
C GLU A 10 41.12 56.58 -35.60
N ASP A 11 42.35 56.25 -35.41
CA ASP A 11 42.91 54.92 -35.32
C ASP A 11 42.63 54.24 -33.93
N SER A 12 42.50 55.01 -32.87
CA SER A 12 42.23 54.45 -31.53
C SER A 12 40.76 53.93 -31.37
N GLY A 13 39.82 54.50 -32.13
CA GLY A 13 38.39 54.11 -32.08
C GLY A 13 38.10 52.79 -32.77
N PHE A 14 38.84 52.49 -33.84
CA PHE A 14 38.65 51.27 -34.61
C PHE A 14 39.28 50.03 -33.95
N PHE A 15 40.41 50.21 -33.27
CA PHE A 15 41.11 49.17 -32.51
C PHE A 15 40.31 48.78 -31.27
N ASN A 16 39.78 49.75 -30.52
CA ASN A 16 38.91 49.49 -29.35
C ASN A 16 37.61 48.78 -29.73
N ARG A 17 36.99 49.08 -30.84
CA ARG A 17 35.74 48.41 -31.28
C ARG A 17 35.95 46.93 -31.58
N ARG A 18 37.05 46.56 -32.25
CA ARG A 18 37.41 45.18 -32.55
C ARG A 18 37.72 44.37 -31.28
N ILE A 19 38.38 44.96 -30.32
CA ILE A 19 38.64 44.33 -29.02
C ILE A 19 37.35 44.14 -28.22
N ILE A 20 36.43 45.10 -28.23
CA ILE A 20 35.12 44.97 -27.54
C ILE A 20 34.27 43.88 -28.19
N PHE A 21 34.24 43.76 -29.50
CA PHE A 21 33.51 42.67 -30.19
C PHE A 21 34.15 41.29 -29.95
N ALA A 22 35.47 41.20 -29.86
CA ALA A 22 36.17 39.97 -29.51
C ALA A 22 35.89 39.51 -28.07
N ILE A 23 35.92 40.45 -27.11
CA ILE A 23 35.57 40.16 -25.69
C ILE A 23 34.09 39.78 -25.55
N ALA A 24 33.18 40.47 -26.24
CA ALA A 24 31.75 40.13 -26.24
C ALA A 24 31.47 38.75 -26.87
N GLY A 25 32.21 38.39 -27.93
CA GLY A 25 32.11 37.06 -28.57
C GLY A 25 32.61 35.94 -27.62
N VAL A 26 33.72 36.14 -26.94
CA VAL A 26 34.26 35.18 -25.95
C VAL A 26 33.32 35.04 -24.75
N ALA A 27 32.73 36.13 -24.26
CA ALA A 27 31.75 36.11 -23.17
C ALA A 27 30.48 35.34 -23.55
N LEU A 28 29.99 35.53 -24.76
CA LEU A 28 28.80 34.76 -25.28
C LEU A 28 29.11 33.27 -25.42
N ILE A 29 30.29 32.90 -25.88
CA ILE A 29 30.71 31.49 -25.97
C ILE A 29 30.84 30.89 -24.55
N LEU A 30 31.44 31.63 -23.58
CA LEU A 30 31.54 31.17 -22.19
C LEU A 30 30.18 31.00 -21.55
N VAL A 31 29.21 31.89 -21.77
CA VAL A 31 27.83 31.76 -21.27
C VAL A 31 27.13 30.57 -21.92
N ALA A 32 27.31 30.35 -23.24
CA ALA A 32 26.74 29.18 -23.92
C ALA A 32 27.36 27.88 -23.43
N VAL A 33 28.65 27.81 -23.18
CA VAL A 33 29.33 26.63 -22.62
C VAL A 33 28.89 26.37 -21.18
N LEU A 34 28.75 27.40 -20.35
CA LEU A 34 28.23 27.29 -18.98
C LEU A 34 26.75 26.86 -18.97
N ALA A 35 25.92 27.34 -19.90
CA ALA A 35 24.52 26.92 -20.07
C ALA A 35 24.43 25.46 -20.52
N ILE A 36 25.29 24.98 -21.40
CA ILE A 36 25.37 23.59 -21.83
C ILE A 36 25.84 22.70 -20.67
N MET A 37 26.85 23.13 -19.91
CA MET A 37 27.32 22.37 -18.73
C MET A 37 26.29 22.32 -17.61
N SER A 38 25.49 23.37 -17.39
CA SER A 38 24.40 23.35 -16.40
C SER A 38 23.20 22.49 -16.80
N LEU A 39 22.97 22.30 -18.11
CA LEU A 39 21.95 21.37 -18.62
C LEU A 39 22.37 19.89 -18.48
N GLN A 40 23.65 19.59 -18.37
CA GLN A 40 24.17 18.23 -18.18
C GLN A 40 24.30 17.83 -16.69
N ALA A 41 24.25 18.78 -15.77
CA ALA A 41 24.43 18.52 -14.33
C ALA A 41 23.22 17.87 -13.61
N GLY A 42 22.16 17.48 -14.36
CA GLY A 42 20.93 16.89 -13.80
C GLY A 42 20.57 15.50 -14.32
N GLN A 43 21.38 14.92 -15.23
CA GLN A 43 21.16 13.54 -15.68
C GLN A 43 22.18 12.65 -14.98
N GLY A 44 21.71 11.87 -14.00
CA GLY A 44 22.48 10.75 -13.47
C GLY A 44 22.93 9.86 -14.65
N ASP A 45 24.13 9.27 -14.55
CA ASP A 45 24.68 8.41 -15.60
C ASP A 45 23.70 7.28 -15.90
N VAL A 46 23.26 7.16 -17.14
CA VAL A 46 22.36 6.08 -17.58
C VAL A 46 23.13 4.75 -17.52
N VAL A 47 22.70 3.86 -16.66
CA VAL A 47 23.28 2.52 -16.50
C VAL A 47 22.57 1.57 -17.49
N PRO A 48 23.29 0.68 -18.20
CA PRO A 48 22.66 -0.29 -19.07
C PRO A 48 21.62 -1.16 -18.36
N PRO A 49 20.48 -1.55 -19.00
CA PRO A 49 19.39 -2.28 -18.35
C PRO A 49 19.83 -3.54 -17.60
N ALA A 50 20.70 -4.35 -18.20
CA ALA A 50 21.20 -5.59 -17.57
C ALA A 50 22.04 -5.28 -16.31
N ALA A 51 22.95 -4.32 -16.38
CA ALA A 51 23.75 -3.92 -15.22
C ALA A 51 22.90 -3.30 -14.10
N CYS A 52 21.84 -2.58 -14.47
CA CYS A 52 20.88 -2.06 -13.52
C CYS A 52 20.08 -3.16 -12.83
N ALA A 53 19.64 -4.16 -13.60
CA ALA A 53 18.94 -5.31 -13.06
C ALA A 53 19.79 -6.10 -12.09
N ASP A 54 21.05 -6.41 -12.46
CA ASP A 54 21.98 -7.11 -11.58
C ASP A 54 22.23 -6.37 -10.26
N LYS A 55 22.47 -5.06 -10.34
CA LYS A 55 22.64 -4.20 -9.14
C LYS A 55 21.38 -4.25 -8.25
N THR A 56 20.21 -4.16 -8.85
CA THR A 56 18.94 -4.11 -8.12
C THR A 56 18.63 -5.46 -7.45
N ILE A 57 18.78 -6.56 -8.17
CA ILE A 57 18.57 -7.92 -7.63
C ILE A 57 19.56 -8.21 -6.50
N THR A 58 20.82 -7.87 -6.69
CA THR A 58 21.85 -8.03 -5.63
C THR A 58 21.45 -7.22 -4.39
N PHE A 59 21.09 -5.95 -4.54
CA PHE A 59 20.68 -5.11 -3.41
C PHE A 59 19.47 -5.70 -2.66
N ILE A 60 18.46 -6.18 -3.37
CA ILE A 60 17.27 -6.77 -2.76
C ILE A 60 17.63 -8.05 -2.01
N ASN A 61 18.41 -8.95 -2.64
CA ASN A 61 18.77 -10.24 -2.07
C ASN A 61 19.67 -10.10 -0.83
N GLU A 62 20.52 -9.07 -0.79
CA GLU A 62 21.40 -8.80 0.36
C GLU A 62 20.72 -8.05 1.49
N ASN A 63 19.69 -7.21 1.21
CA ASN A 63 19.20 -6.23 2.19
C ASN A 63 17.71 -6.35 2.51
N LEU A 64 16.89 -6.92 1.62
CA LEU A 64 15.42 -6.83 1.73
C LEU A 64 14.71 -8.18 1.84
N VAL A 65 15.39 -9.30 1.55
CA VAL A 65 14.80 -10.64 1.64
C VAL A 65 15.58 -11.52 2.60
N GLN A 66 14.92 -12.54 3.12
CA GLN A 66 15.58 -13.51 4.01
C GLN A 66 16.45 -14.49 3.20
N PRO A 67 17.57 -14.95 3.77
CA PRO A 67 18.40 -15.99 3.15
C PRO A 67 17.56 -17.22 2.78
N GLY A 68 17.72 -17.70 1.53
CA GLY A 68 16.94 -18.82 1.00
C GLY A 68 15.63 -18.41 0.29
N SER A 69 15.33 -17.12 0.23
CA SER A 69 14.16 -16.58 -0.48
C SER A 69 14.58 -15.54 -1.53
N GLU A 70 15.65 -15.84 -2.31
CA GLU A 70 16.21 -14.87 -3.24
C GLU A 70 15.29 -14.63 -4.45
N LEU A 71 15.27 -13.37 -4.91
CA LEU A 71 14.65 -13.00 -6.18
C LEU A 71 15.48 -13.50 -7.36
N GLN A 72 14.81 -13.96 -8.40
CA GLN A 72 15.41 -14.32 -9.67
C GLN A 72 14.94 -13.38 -10.77
N LEU A 73 15.87 -12.82 -11.53
CA LEU A 73 15.54 -11.99 -12.69
C LEU A 73 14.99 -12.88 -13.81
N VAL A 74 13.81 -12.54 -14.34
CA VAL A 74 13.22 -13.19 -15.51
C VAL A 74 13.51 -12.37 -16.77
N SER A 75 13.30 -11.06 -16.71
CA SER A 75 13.59 -10.15 -17.83
C SER A 75 13.74 -8.71 -17.36
N VAL A 76 14.40 -7.88 -18.17
CA VAL A 76 14.47 -6.43 -17.99
C VAL A 76 14.20 -5.75 -19.32
N ALA A 77 13.38 -4.69 -19.29
CA ALA A 77 13.04 -3.88 -20.47
C ALA A 77 12.99 -2.39 -20.09
N GLU A 78 13.19 -1.52 -21.06
CA GLU A 78 12.95 -0.10 -20.88
C GLU A 78 11.47 0.23 -21.17
N THR A 79 10.82 0.93 -20.25
CA THR A 79 9.43 1.37 -20.37
C THR A 79 9.26 2.77 -19.80
N LYS A 80 8.72 3.70 -20.59
CA LYS A 80 8.34 5.06 -20.15
C LYS A 80 9.41 5.81 -19.34
N GLY A 81 10.68 5.64 -19.71
CA GLY A 81 11.80 6.31 -19.04
C GLY A 81 12.31 5.62 -17.78
N LEU A 82 11.77 4.46 -17.44
CA LEU A 82 12.22 3.58 -16.36
C LEU A 82 12.72 2.25 -16.92
N TYR A 83 13.38 1.45 -16.10
CA TYR A 83 13.58 0.03 -16.35
C TYR A 83 12.54 -0.78 -15.59
N GLU A 84 11.82 -1.65 -16.31
CA GLU A 84 10.91 -2.63 -15.75
C GLU A 84 11.61 -3.99 -15.74
N MET A 85 11.66 -4.61 -14.55
CA MET A 85 12.22 -5.93 -14.33
C MET A 85 11.10 -6.89 -13.95
N GLN A 86 10.95 -7.98 -14.69
CA GLN A 86 10.12 -9.10 -14.26
C GLN A 86 10.99 -10.02 -13.40
N VAL A 87 10.55 -10.29 -12.20
CA VAL A 87 11.28 -11.13 -11.25
C VAL A 87 10.40 -12.26 -10.71
N LEU A 88 11.00 -13.37 -10.38
CA LEU A 88 10.37 -14.48 -9.69
C LEU A 88 10.78 -14.45 -8.22
N TYR A 89 9.81 -14.38 -7.33
CA TYR A 89 10.00 -14.44 -5.87
C TYR A 89 8.98 -15.41 -5.28
N GLN A 90 9.45 -16.44 -4.55
CA GLN A 90 8.60 -17.47 -3.96
C GLN A 90 7.55 -18.05 -4.94
N SER A 91 8.00 -18.39 -6.16
CA SER A 91 7.17 -18.91 -7.25
C SER A 91 6.11 -17.92 -7.80
N LYS A 92 6.15 -16.64 -7.43
CA LYS A 92 5.27 -15.58 -7.96
C LYS A 92 6.06 -14.64 -8.86
N ASN A 93 5.53 -14.36 -10.05
CA ASN A 93 6.07 -13.31 -10.91
C ASN A 93 5.60 -11.93 -10.41
N MET A 94 6.53 -10.98 -10.35
CA MET A 94 6.24 -9.59 -9.99
C MET A 94 7.09 -8.64 -10.83
N ALA A 95 6.56 -7.42 -11.03
CA ALA A 95 7.28 -6.35 -11.71
C ALA A 95 7.94 -5.42 -10.70
N LEU A 96 9.20 -5.05 -10.96
CA LEU A 96 9.93 -4.00 -10.24
C LEU A 96 10.35 -2.93 -11.24
N TYR A 97 10.45 -1.69 -10.80
CA TYR A 97 10.82 -0.57 -11.63
C TYR A 97 11.98 0.19 -11.02
N THR A 98 12.92 0.66 -11.83
CA THR A 98 14.01 1.51 -11.36
C THR A 98 14.19 2.72 -12.26
N THR A 99 14.78 3.78 -11.72
CA THR A 99 15.32 4.88 -12.51
C THR A 99 16.49 4.38 -13.38
N LYS A 100 16.79 5.06 -14.48
CA LYS A 100 17.85 4.65 -15.41
C LYS A 100 19.26 4.78 -14.84
N ASP A 101 19.45 5.55 -13.79
CA ASP A 101 20.67 5.63 -12.99
C ASP A 101 20.76 4.55 -11.91
N CYS A 102 19.70 3.70 -11.79
CA CYS A 102 19.56 2.65 -10.76
C CYS A 102 19.71 3.17 -9.33
N ALA A 103 19.26 4.39 -9.08
CA ALA A 103 19.31 5.02 -7.75
C ALA A 103 18.01 4.79 -6.97
N LEU A 104 16.87 4.64 -7.64
CA LEU A 104 15.56 4.45 -7.01
C LEU A 104 14.90 3.17 -7.49
N LEU A 105 14.30 2.43 -6.55
CA LEU A 105 13.52 1.22 -6.78
C LEU A 105 12.07 1.48 -6.44
N PHE A 106 11.15 1.02 -7.30
CA PHE A 106 9.70 1.11 -7.11
C PHE A 106 9.07 -0.28 -7.30
N THR A 107 8.13 -0.61 -6.45
CA THR A 107 7.33 -1.83 -6.56
C THR A 107 6.05 -1.61 -7.37
N ASN A 108 5.70 -0.36 -7.65
CA ASN A 108 4.54 0.01 -8.46
C ASN A 108 4.75 1.38 -9.12
N THR A 109 4.14 1.59 -10.28
CA THR A 109 4.13 2.87 -11.00
C THR A 109 2.72 3.21 -11.45
N VAL A 110 2.39 4.52 -11.51
CA VAL A 110 1.12 5.02 -12.05
C VAL A 110 1.41 5.78 -13.34
N ASP A 111 0.84 5.33 -14.45
CA ASP A 111 0.93 6.03 -15.72
C ASP A 111 -0.06 7.22 -15.76
N MET A 112 0.48 8.41 -15.57
CA MET A 112 -0.31 9.66 -15.58
C MET A 112 -0.67 10.13 -17.00
N SER A 113 -0.12 9.52 -18.05
CA SER A 113 -0.46 9.85 -19.46
C SER A 113 -1.71 9.13 -19.94
N SER A 114 -2.16 8.10 -19.22
CA SER A 114 -3.43 7.45 -19.46
C SER A 114 -4.51 8.11 -18.60
N THR A 115 -5.66 8.40 -19.21
CA THR A 115 -6.84 8.84 -18.44
C THR A 115 -7.14 7.84 -17.34
N PRO A 116 -7.61 8.23 -16.12
CA PRO A 116 -7.77 7.32 -14.98
C PRO A 116 -8.79 6.18 -15.13
N ALA A 117 -9.23 5.89 -16.33
CA ALA A 117 -10.06 4.75 -16.66
C ALA A 117 -9.17 3.54 -17.03
N GLY A 118 -8.43 2.95 -16.04
CA GLY A 118 -7.86 1.63 -16.27
C GLY A 118 -6.39 1.40 -15.98
N GLN A 119 -5.82 1.99 -14.93
CA GLN A 119 -4.54 1.48 -14.42
C GLN A 119 -4.70 0.83 -13.05
N GLN A 120 -5.34 -0.30 -13.11
CA GLN A 120 -5.09 -1.40 -12.17
C GLN A 120 -4.08 -2.31 -12.87
N GLY A 121 -3.01 -2.70 -12.15
CA GLY A 121 -2.10 -3.75 -12.63
C GLY A 121 -2.93 -4.90 -13.17
N GLN A 122 -2.59 -5.38 -14.36
CA GLN A 122 -3.32 -6.39 -15.11
C GLN A 122 -3.41 -7.74 -14.38
N GLN A 123 -4.28 -7.79 -13.40
CA GLN A 123 -5.30 -8.82 -13.37
C GLN A 123 -6.51 -8.15 -14.02
N ALA A 124 -7.01 -8.70 -15.12
CA ALA A 124 -8.26 -8.27 -15.69
C ALA A 124 -9.23 -8.13 -14.52
N ALA A 125 -9.73 -6.90 -14.28
CA ALA A 125 -10.71 -6.68 -13.23
C ALA A 125 -11.90 -7.55 -13.58
N SER A 126 -11.91 -8.77 -13.03
CA SER A 126 -13.06 -9.64 -13.17
C SER A 126 -14.18 -8.89 -12.46
N THR A 127 -15.14 -8.42 -13.24
CA THR A 127 -16.35 -7.81 -12.68
C THR A 127 -16.91 -8.85 -11.70
N PRO A 128 -17.15 -8.53 -10.43
CA PRO A 128 -17.68 -9.49 -9.48
C PRO A 128 -18.91 -10.16 -10.05
N VAL A 129 -18.94 -11.47 -10.04
CA VAL A 129 -20.15 -12.20 -10.43
C VAL A 129 -21.25 -11.74 -9.48
N LYS A 130 -22.36 -11.26 -10.03
CA LYS A 130 -23.49 -10.82 -9.22
C LYS A 130 -24.15 -12.02 -8.55
N THR A 131 -24.54 -11.85 -7.30
CA THR A 131 -25.19 -12.88 -6.50
C THR A 131 -26.39 -12.30 -5.76
N ALA A 132 -27.32 -13.16 -5.37
CA ALA A 132 -28.48 -12.74 -4.57
C ALA A 132 -28.04 -12.21 -3.18
N ARG A 133 -26.95 -12.77 -2.63
CA ARG A 133 -26.35 -12.36 -1.35
C ARG A 133 -24.81 -12.29 -1.52
N PRO A 134 -24.24 -11.13 -1.80
CA PRO A 134 -22.79 -10.97 -1.98
C PRO A 134 -22.00 -11.43 -0.76
N ALA A 135 -20.91 -12.16 -1.01
CA ALA A 135 -19.89 -12.48 -0.04
C ALA A 135 -18.85 -11.34 -0.02
N VAL A 136 -18.58 -10.82 1.17
CA VAL A 136 -17.70 -9.68 1.39
C VAL A 136 -16.74 -10.04 2.51
N ASP A 137 -15.48 -10.25 2.17
CA ASP A 137 -14.42 -10.59 3.11
C ASP A 137 -13.45 -9.42 3.26
N LEU A 138 -13.42 -8.81 4.45
CA LEU A 138 -12.47 -7.77 4.82
C LEU A 138 -11.32 -8.41 5.61
N TYR A 139 -10.16 -8.51 4.96
CA TYR A 139 -8.94 -9.03 5.58
C TYR A 139 -8.16 -7.91 6.24
N VAL A 140 -7.87 -8.08 7.53
CA VAL A 140 -7.19 -7.08 8.36
C VAL A 140 -6.14 -7.74 9.27
N MET A 141 -5.36 -6.90 9.94
CA MET A 141 -4.53 -7.22 11.10
C MET A 141 -4.93 -6.24 12.20
N ALA A 142 -5.15 -6.71 13.42
CA ALA A 142 -5.78 -5.94 14.49
C ALA A 142 -5.02 -4.67 14.91
N PHE A 143 -3.68 -4.61 14.68
CA PHE A 143 -2.86 -3.42 14.96
C PHE A 143 -2.36 -2.71 13.69
N CYS A 144 -2.91 -3.03 12.52
CA CYS A 144 -2.62 -2.28 11.31
C CYS A 144 -3.43 -0.98 11.27
N PRO A 145 -2.80 0.22 11.23
CA PRO A 145 -3.52 1.50 11.18
C PRO A 145 -4.44 1.64 9.97
N TYR A 146 -4.04 1.07 8.84
CA TYR A 146 -4.86 1.06 7.63
C TYR A 146 -5.98 0.01 7.71
N GLY A 147 -5.78 -1.09 8.48
CA GLY A 147 -6.81 -2.06 8.81
C GLY A 147 -7.92 -1.41 9.62
N THR A 148 -7.58 -0.75 10.73
CA THR A 148 -8.56 -0.03 11.58
C THR A 148 -9.28 1.09 10.84
N GLN A 149 -8.62 1.75 9.90
CA GLN A 149 -9.26 2.71 8.99
C GLN A 149 -10.34 2.04 8.12
N ALA A 150 -10.02 0.88 7.54
CA ALA A 150 -10.96 0.14 6.71
C ALA A 150 -12.13 -0.42 7.52
N GLU A 151 -11.89 -0.88 8.74
CA GLU A 151 -12.95 -1.29 9.68
C GLU A 151 -13.89 -0.12 9.99
N THR A 152 -13.34 1.05 10.29
CA THR A 152 -14.13 2.27 10.53
C THR A 152 -14.97 2.65 9.32
N ALA A 153 -14.42 2.52 8.11
CA ALA A 153 -15.15 2.78 6.86
C ALA A 153 -16.22 1.72 6.57
N MET A 154 -15.95 0.45 6.90
CA MET A 154 -16.88 -0.65 6.66
C MET A 154 -18.02 -0.70 7.68
N LYS A 155 -17.84 -0.22 8.90
CA LYS A 155 -18.85 -0.29 9.97
C LYS A 155 -20.22 0.26 9.55
N PRO A 156 -20.37 1.49 9.01
CA PRO A 156 -21.69 1.97 8.56
C PRO A 156 -22.24 1.17 7.37
N VAL A 157 -21.38 0.57 6.56
CA VAL A 157 -21.81 -0.33 5.46
C VAL A 157 -22.35 -1.64 6.02
N TYR A 158 -21.64 -2.20 7.01
CA TYR A 158 -22.12 -3.38 7.75
C TYR A 158 -23.49 -3.14 8.37
N ASP A 159 -23.65 -2.02 9.10
CA ASP A 159 -24.94 -1.69 9.74
C ASP A 159 -26.08 -1.59 8.73
N LEU A 160 -25.79 -1.12 7.52
CA LEU A 160 -26.77 -0.95 6.46
C LEU A 160 -27.09 -2.27 5.71
N LEU A 161 -26.08 -3.10 5.44
CA LEU A 161 -26.17 -4.19 4.48
C LEU A 161 -26.00 -5.60 5.08
N ASN A 162 -25.69 -5.78 6.37
CA ASN A 162 -25.44 -7.11 6.95
C ASN A 162 -26.61 -8.10 6.80
N ALA A 163 -27.86 -7.60 6.78
CA ALA A 163 -29.03 -8.43 6.53
C ALA A 163 -29.14 -8.90 5.07
N LYS A 164 -28.44 -8.26 4.13
CA LYS A 164 -28.52 -8.48 2.68
C LYS A 164 -27.26 -9.11 2.09
N ALA A 165 -26.07 -8.77 2.62
CA ALA A 165 -24.79 -9.30 2.22
C ALA A 165 -24.16 -10.11 3.36
N ASP A 166 -23.24 -11.01 3.03
CA ASP A 166 -22.45 -11.77 4.00
C ASP A 166 -21.12 -11.07 4.22
N ILE A 167 -21.10 -10.10 5.15
CA ILE A 167 -19.92 -9.26 5.43
C ILE A 167 -19.16 -9.86 6.61
N ARG A 168 -17.93 -10.30 6.34
CA ARG A 168 -17.06 -10.97 7.31
C ARG A 168 -15.76 -10.21 7.46
N VAL A 169 -15.24 -10.19 8.69
CA VAL A 169 -13.86 -9.81 9.00
C VAL A 169 -13.02 -11.07 9.11
N ARG A 170 -11.86 -11.07 8.45
CA ARG A 170 -10.88 -12.15 8.46
C ARG A 170 -9.52 -11.60 8.83
N TYR A 171 -8.68 -12.45 9.42
CA TYR A 171 -7.36 -12.00 9.91
C TYR A 171 -6.24 -12.55 9.04
N ILE A 172 -5.25 -11.69 8.77
CA ILE A 172 -4.05 -12.05 8.02
C ILE A 172 -3.00 -12.50 9.04
N THR A 173 -2.80 -13.81 9.12
CA THR A 173 -1.84 -14.43 10.03
C THR A 173 -1.00 -15.47 9.28
N THR A 174 0.11 -15.88 9.87
CA THR A 174 0.90 -17.04 9.42
C THR A 174 0.99 -18.04 10.55
N ILE A 175 0.59 -19.30 10.29
CA ILE A 175 0.51 -20.34 11.31
C ILE A 175 1.58 -21.40 11.07
N SER A 176 2.58 -21.45 11.95
CA SER A 176 3.74 -22.34 11.81
C SER A 176 3.61 -23.69 12.53
N GLY A 177 2.52 -23.90 13.29
CA GLY A 177 2.37 -25.08 14.13
C GLY A 177 0.93 -25.52 14.40
N SER A 178 0.72 -26.18 15.53
CA SER A 178 -0.55 -26.81 15.89
C SER A 178 -1.23 -26.24 17.12
N ASP A 179 -0.72 -25.17 17.70
CA ASP A 179 -1.26 -24.50 18.87
C ASP A 179 -1.39 -22.98 18.66
N ALA A 180 -2.13 -22.30 19.53
CA ALA A 180 -2.36 -20.86 19.41
C ALA A 180 -1.06 -20.02 19.51
N GLY A 181 -0.02 -20.51 20.17
CA GLY A 181 1.29 -19.85 20.25
C GLY A 181 2.08 -19.89 18.94
N SER A 182 1.65 -20.70 17.98
CA SER A 182 2.25 -20.78 16.65
C SER A 182 1.68 -19.78 15.65
N VAL A 183 0.69 -18.99 16.05
CA VAL A 183 0.11 -17.91 15.23
C VAL A 183 1.04 -16.70 15.26
N ASN A 184 1.40 -16.24 14.09
CA ASN A 184 2.24 -15.05 13.89
C ASN A 184 1.45 -13.98 13.13
N SER A 185 1.60 -12.74 13.51
CA SER A 185 1.06 -11.56 12.85
C SER A 185 2.16 -10.52 12.67
N LEU A 186 1.98 -9.58 11.74
CA LEU A 186 3.04 -8.64 11.30
C LEU A 186 3.57 -7.78 12.46
N HIS A 187 2.68 -7.32 13.35
CA HIS A 187 3.04 -6.45 14.46
C HIS A 187 3.31 -7.24 15.77
N GLY A 188 3.55 -8.54 15.64
CA GLY A 188 4.05 -9.39 16.71
C GLY A 188 2.98 -10.11 17.55
N PRO A 189 3.41 -10.72 18.69
CA PRO A 189 2.55 -11.64 19.44
C PRO A 189 1.29 -11.01 20.02
N SER A 190 1.32 -9.71 20.35
CA SER A 190 0.15 -9.01 20.88
C SER A 190 -0.96 -8.87 19.84
N GLU A 191 -0.59 -8.70 18.57
CA GLU A 191 -1.54 -8.68 17.44
C GLU A 191 -2.10 -10.06 17.19
N ALA A 192 -1.25 -11.09 17.11
CA ALA A 192 -1.69 -12.47 16.92
C ALA A 192 -2.69 -12.91 18.01
N ALA A 193 -2.46 -12.49 19.26
CA ALA A 193 -3.38 -12.74 20.36
C ALA A 193 -4.70 -11.98 20.20
N GLU A 194 -4.67 -10.75 19.67
CA GLU A 194 -5.88 -9.97 19.41
C GLU A 194 -6.68 -10.54 18.24
N ASP A 195 -6.01 -10.95 17.16
CA ASP A 195 -6.65 -11.61 16.01
C ASP A 195 -7.40 -12.88 16.47
N LEU A 196 -6.81 -13.68 17.36
CA LEU A 196 -7.46 -14.84 18.00
C LEU A 196 -8.67 -14.44 18.86
N ILE A 197 -8.56 -13.39 19.67
CA ILE A 197 -9.67 -12.89 20.50
C ILE A 197 -10.84 -12.46 19.63
N GLN A 198 -10.59 -11.64 18.62
CA GLN A 198 -11.64 -11.14 17.71
C GLN A 198 -12.28 -12.29 16.91
N THR A 199 -11.48 -13.26 16.48
CA THR A 199 -11.97 -14.51 15.88
C THR A 199 -12.93 -15.26 16.80
N CYS A 200 -12.60 -15.38 18.09
CA CYS A 200 -13.45 -16.05 19.07
C CYS A 200 -14.68 -15.23 19.43
N ILE A 201 -14.60 -13.90 19.43
CA ILE A 201 -15.77 -13.03 19.56
C ILE A 201 -16.72 -13.27 18.39
N ASN A 202 -16.20 -13.26 17.16
CA ASN A 202 -17.02 -13.51 15.97
C ASN A 202 -17.72 -14.88 16.01
N LYS A 203 -17.03 -15.89 16.57
CA LYS A 203 -17.59 -17.25 16.71
C LYS A 203 -18.75 -17.32 17.71
N PHE A 204 -18.65 -16.67 18.86
CA PHE A 204 -19.62 -16.81 19.95
C PHE A 204 -20.60 -15.65 20.07
N TYR A 205 -20.25 -14.47 19.57
CA TYR A 205 -20.99 -13.23 19.68
C TYR A 205 -20.85 -12.41 18.38
N PRO A 206 -21.25 -12.96 17.22
CA PRO A 206 -21.00 -12.31 15.91
C PRO A 206 -21.59 -10.90 15.83
N GLU A 207 -22.73 -10.65 16.50
CA GLU A 207 -23.38 -9.34 16.56
C GLU A 207 -22.59 -8.32 17.40
N LYS A 208 -21.63 -8.78 18.22
CA LYS A 208 -20.80 -7.93 19.10
C LYS A 208 -19.41 -7.67 18.53
N LEU A 209 -19.01 -8.32 17.44
CA LEU A 209 -17.67 -8.12 16.87
C LEU A 209 -17.43 -6.66 16.48
N TRP A 210 -18.32 -6.07 15.70
CA TRP A 210 -18.18 -4.67 15.26
C TRP A 210 -18.22 -3.65 16.42
N PRO A 211 -19.14 -3.74 17.40
CA PRO A 211 -19.07 -2.96 18.63
C PRO A 211 -17.75 -3.13 19.38
N TYR A 212 -17.23 -4.37 19.45
CA TYR A 212 -15.96 -4.65 20.11
C TYR A 212 -14.79 -3.97 19.39
N MET A 213 -14.63 -4.20 18.07
CA MET A 213 -13.56 -3.59 17.27
C MET A 213 -13.57 -2.06 17.40
N ASN A 214 -14.74 -1.43 17.31
CA ASN A 214 -14.85 0.03 17.47
C ASN A 214 -14.35 0.51 18.83
N SER A 215 -14.74 -0.17 19.92
CA SER A 215 -14.30 0.17 21.28
C SER A 215 -12.82 -0.14 21.49
N PHE A 216 -12.34 -1.28 20.97
CA PHE A 216 -10.96 -1.71 21.03
C PHE A 216 -10.04 -0.71 20.30
N ASN A 217 -10.37 -0.36 19.08
CA ASN A 217 -9.57 0.55 18.25
C ASN A 217 -9.43 1.94 18.88
N SER A 218 -10.45 2.41 19.59
CA SER A 218 -10.42 3.72 20.24
C SER A 218 -9.73 3.73 21.59
N ALA A 219 -9.90 2.69 22.41
CA ALA A 219 -9.45 2.67 23.81
C ALA A 219 -8.23 1.77 24.06
N CYS A 220 -8.17 0.59 23.43
CA CYS A 220 -7.17 -0.43 23.74
C CYS A 220 -6.01 -0.44 22.75
N TYR A 221 -6.27 -0.20 21.47
CA TYR A 221 -5.22 -0.16 20.44
C TYR A 221 -4.06 0.79 20.79
N PRO A 222 -4.26 2.01 21.35
CA PRO A 222 -3.16 2.87 21.75
C PRO A 222 -2.24 2.27 22.81
N LEU A 223 -2.68 1.20 23.50
CA LEU A 223 -1.94 0.50 24.56
C LEU A 223 -1.14 -0.71 24.05
N TRP A 224 -1.08 -0.93 22.74
CA TRP A 224 -0.56 -2.16 22.12
C TRP A 224 0.87 -2.53 22.56
N GLN A 225 1.71 -1.54 22.91
CA GLN A 225 3.08 -1.76 23.39
C GLN A 225 3.14 -2.12 24.89
N ASN A 226 2.04 -1.97 25.63
CA ASN A 226 1.95 -2.32 27.05
C ASN A 226 0.99 -3.50 27.23
N SER A 227 1.53 -4.72 27.22
CA SER A 227 0.74 -5.96 27.27
C SER A 227 -0.19 -6.06 28.48
N THR A 228 0.23 -5.55 29.64
CA THR A 228 -0.59 -5.55 30.88
C THR A 228 -1.77 -4.61 30.75
N ALA A 229 -1.54 -3.37 30.29
CA ALA A 229 -2.58 -2.37 30.08
C ALA A 229 -3.55 -2.81 28.98
N LEU A 230 -3.02 -3.35 27.89
CA LEU A 230 -3.81 -3.90 26.77
C LEU A 230 -4.73 -5.02 27.24
N THR A 231 -4.21 -5.97 28.03
CA THR A 231 -5.00 -7.08 28.57
C THR A 231 -6.11 -6.58 29.50
N GLY A 232 -5.83 -5.60 30.37
CA GLY A 232 -6.82 -4.98 31.22
C GLY A 232 -7.94 -4.29 30.45
N CYS A 233 -7.56 -3.47 29.44
CA CYS A 233 -8.51 -2.77 28.56
C CYS A 233 -9.39 -3.76 27.78
N ARG A 234 -8.81 -4.81 27.24
CA ARG A 234 -9.54 -5.89 26.54
C ARG A 234 -10.61 -6.52 27.44
N LYS A 235 -10.25 -6.90 28.68
CA LYS A 235 -11.20 -7.49 29.64
C LYS A 235 -12.34 -6.54 29.99
N GLU A 236 -12.03 -5.27 30.19
CA GLU A 236 -13.03 -4.25 30.48
C GLU A 236 -13.99 -4.07 29.28
N THR A 237 -13.46 -4.03 28.05
CA THR A 237 -14.27 -3.91 26.83
C THR A 237 -15.19 -5.12 26.66
N LEU A 238 -14.69 -6.35 26.84
CA LEU A 238 -15.49 -7.56 26.80
C LEU A 238 -16.62 -7.54 27.84
N SER A 239 -16.30 -7.17 29.07
CA SER A 239 -17.27 -7.06 30.17
C SER A 239 -18.34 -6.00 29.88
N THR A 240 -17.95 -4.81 29.43
CA THR A 240 -18.86 -3.71 29.09
C THR A 240 -19.85 -4.12 27.99
N LEU A 241 -19.41 -4.92 27.04
CA LEU A 241 -20.25 -5.46 25.97
C LEU A 241 -21.02 -6.75 26.40
N GLY A 242 -20.91 -7.16 27.66
CA GLY A 242 -21.62 -8.33 28.19
C GLY A 242 -21.18 -9.65 27.53
N MET A 243 -19.88 -9.80 27.27
CA MET A 243 -19.27 -11.03 26.77
C MET A 243 -18.52 -11.76 27.87
N ASP A 244 -18.55 -13.08 27.84
CA ASP A 244 -17.80 -13.93 28.75
C ASP A 244 -16.32 -13.98 28.33
N SER A 245 -15.47 -13.21 29.04
CA SER A 245 -14.04 -13.15 28.77
C SER A 245 -13.35 -14.49 28.93
N THR A 246 -13.77 -15.32 29.88
CA THR A 246 -13.16 -16.65 30.13
C THR A 246 -13.42 -17.57 28.92
N LYS A 247 -14.64 -17.57 28.40
CA LYS A 247 -15.00 -18.34 27.21
C LYS A 247 -14.21 -17.92 25.99
N ILE A 248 -14.06 -16.59 25.77
CA ILE A 248 -13.30 -16.03 24.64
C ILE A 248 -11.81 -16.34 24.79
N GLU A 249 -11.21 -16.13 25.97
CA GLU A 249 -9.79 -16.42 26.23
C GLU A 249 -9.48 -17.93 26.09
N SER A 250 -10.38 -18.81 26.55
CA SER A 250 -10.24 -20.26 26.37
C SER A 250 -10.26 -20.67 24.90
N CYS A 251 -11.13 -20.07 24.10
CA CYS A 251 -11.16 -20.30 22.64
C CYS A 251 -9.87 -19.76 21.98
N ALA A 252 -9.45 -18.54 22.32
CA ALA A 252 -8.28 -17.89 21.73
C ALA A 252 -6.96 -18.61 22.05
N SER A 253 -6.84 -19.20 23.23
CA SER A 253 -5.68 -20.02 23.61
C SER A 253 -5.76 -21.48 23.19
N GLY A 254 -6.92 -21.92 22.72
CA GLY A 254 -7.20 -23.29 22.35
C GLY A 254 -7.27 -23.56 20.84
N ASN A 255 -7.65 -24.78 20.52
CA ASN A 255 -7.73 -25.21 19.11
C ASN A 255 -8.91 -24.60 18.34
N GLU A 256 -9.91 -24.06 19.03
CA GLU A 256 -11.09 -23.50 18.36
C GLU A 256 -10.78 -22.21 17.59
N GLY A 257 -10.08 -21.26 18.22
CA GLY A 257 -9.64 -20.04 17.56
C GLY A 257 -8.63 -20.32 16.46
N LEU A 258 -7.67 -21.20 16.74
CA LEU A 258 -6.67 -21.65 15.77
C LEU A 258 -7.30 -22.26 14.51
N ALA A 259 -8.33 -23.08 14.64
CA ALA A 259 -9.00 -23.70 13.50
C ALA A 259 -9.69 -22.67 12.59
N VAL A 260 -10.25 -21.62 13.15
CA VAL A 260 -10.86 -20.52 12.36
C VAL A 260 -9.78 -19.73 11.64
N LEU A 261 -8.69 -19.34 12.33
CA LEU A 261 -7.59 -18.62 11.68
C LEU A 261 -6.90 -19.44 10.57
N LYS A 262 -6.77 -20.77 10.72
CA LYS A 262 -6.30 -21.64 9.63
C LYS A 262 -7.21 -21.61 8.41
N ALA A 263 -8.52 -21.51 8.61
CA ALA A 263 -9.45 -21.34 7.50
C ALA A 263 -9.32 -19.96 6.85
N ASP A 264 -9.09 -18.90 7.64
CA ASP A 264 -8.85 -17.55 7.13
C ASP A 264 -7.52 -17.48 6.35
N GLU A 265 -6.44 -18.12 6.84
CA GLU A 265 -5.16 -18.23 6.14
C GLU A 265 -5.31 -18.93 4.78
N ALA A 266 -6.02 -20.06 4.74
CA ALA A 266 -6.27 -20.80 3.51
C ALA A 266 -7.09 -19.98 2.48
N GLU A 267 -8.08 -19.22 2.94
CA GLU A 267 -8.84 -18.30 2.06
C GLU A 267 -7.98 -17.10 1.63
N ALA A 268 -7.14 -16.56 2.52
CA ALA A 268 -6.20 -15.50 2.18
C ALA A 268 -5.22 -15.94 1.08
N ASP A 269 -4.65 -17.13 1.21
CA ASP A 269 -3.75 -17.74 0.23
C ASP A 269 -4.42 -17.92 -1.14
N LYS A 270 -5.65 -18.41 -1.15
CA LYS A 270 -6.45 -18.60 -2.38
C LYS A 270 -6.59 -17.31 -3.20
N TYR A 271 -6.73 -16.17 -2.53
CA TYR A 271 -6.87 -14.87 -3.18
C TYR A 271 -5.55 -14.07 -3.24
N GLY A 272 -4.44 -14.62 -2.78
CA GLY A 272 -3.15 -13.94 -2.73
C GLY A 272 -3.13 -12.72 -1.80
N VAL A 273 -3.92 -12.77 -0.73
CA VAL A 273 -3.99 -11.70 0.27
C VAL A 273 -2.69 -11.70 1.08
N SER A 274 -1.96 -10.58 1.04
CA SER A 274 -0.69 -10.43 1.75
C SER A 274 -0.57 -9.12 2.53
N GLY A 275 -1.60 -8.26 2.51
CA GLY A 275 -1.56 -6.95 3.15
C GLY A 275 -2.91 -6.51 3.72
N SER A 276 -2.84 -5.81 4.87
CA SER A 276 -3.98 -5.24 5.56
C SER A 276 -4.15 -3.76 5.18
N PRO A 277 -5.36 -3.28 4.85
CA PRO A 277 -6.55 -4.08 4.57
C PRO A 277 -6.60 -4.60 3.13
N THR A 278 -7.20 -5.78 2.93
CA THR A 278 -7.64 -6.25 1.61
C THR A 278 -9.14 -6.55 1.67
N LEU A 279 -9.90 -6.05 0.71
CA LEU A 279 -11.34 -6.31 0.59
C LEU A 279 -11.60 -7.19 -0.63
N ILE A 280 -12.29 -8.30 -0.43
CA ILE A 280 -12.72 -9.23 -1.48
C ILE A 280 -14.26 -9.22 -1.55
N ILE A 281 -14.82 -9.03 -2.74
CA ILE A 281 -16.28 -9.06 -2.97
C ILE A 281 -16.58 -10.09 -4.04
N ASN A 282 -17.36 -11.12 -3.70
CA ASN A 282 -17.67 -12.25 -4.58
C ASN A 282 -16.41 -12.84 -5.24
N GLY A 283 -15.32 -12.99 -4.49
CA GLY A 283 -14.07 -13.55 -4.96
C GLY A 283 -13.18 -12.60 -5.76
N VAL A 284 -13.52 -11.32 -5.88
CA VAL A 284 -12.76 -10.31 -6.61
C VAL A 284 -12.19 -9.27 -5.67
N THR A 285 -10.88 -8.99 -5.77
CA THR A 285 -10.21 -7.97 -4.96
C THR A 285 -10.71 -6.57 -5.34
N TYR A 286 -11.13 -5.82 -4.34
CA TYR A 286 -11.52 -4.43 -4.45
C TYR A 286 -10.30 -3.50 -4.40
N SER A 287 -10.22 -2.57 -5.34
CA SER A 287 -9.10 -1.62 -5.45
C SER A 287 -9.52 -0.15 -5.40
N GLY A 288 -10.78 0.13 -5.02
CA GLY A 288 -11.32 1.49 -4.96
C GLY A 288 -10.96 2.24 -3.66
N ALA A 289 -11.59 3.41 -3.48
CA ALA A 289 -11.39 4.25 -2.31
C ALA A 289 -11.90 3.56 -1.02
N ARG A 290 -11.18 3.78 0.10
CA ARG A 290 -11.53 3.25 1.42
C ARG A 290 -12.45 4.22 2.16
N THR A 291 -13.64 4.44 1.60
CA THR A 291 -14.69 5.27 2.20
C THR A 291 -15.97 4.46 2.36
N PRO A 292 -16.83 4.79 3.33
CA PRO A 292 -18.11 4.12 3.50
C PRO A 292 -18.94 4.06 2.22
N GLU A 293 -19.03 5.19 1.50
CA GLU A 293 -19.80 5.26 0.26
C GLU A 293 -19.22 4.36 -0.83
N ALA A 294 -17.89 4.37 -1.01
CA ALA A 294 -17.23 3.57 -2.04
C ALA A 294 -17.36 2.06 -1.75
N TYR A 295 -17.20 1.63 -0.50
CA TYR A 295 -17.42 0.25 -0.09
C TYR A 295 -18.87 -0.18 -0.30
N LYS A 296 -19.84 0.65 0.14
CA LYS A 296 -21.27 0.38 -0.09
C LYS A 296 -21.56 0.22 -1.58
N GLN A 297 -21.10 1.12 -2.42
CA GLN A 297 -21.35 1.07 -3.86
C GLN A 297 -20.76 -0.20 -4.51
N ALA A 298 -19.56 -0.58 -4.13
CA ALA A 298 -18.93 -1.80 -4.64
C ALA A 298 -19.73 -3.05 -4.28
N ILE A 299 -20.21 -3.15 -3.03
CA ILE A 299 -21.07 -4.24 -2.58
C ILE A 299 -22.42 -4.20 -3.28
N CYS A 300 -23.02 -3.01 -3.41
CA CYS A 300 -24.31 -2.84 -4.07
C CYS A 300 -24.29 -3.26 -5.55
N ASN A 301 -23.18 -2.99 -6.24
CA ASN A 301 -22.98 -3.39 -7.63
C ASN A 301 -22.82 -4.92 -7.80
N SER A 302 -22.61 -5.66 -6.71
CA SER A 302 -22.41 -7.11 -6.70
C SER A 302 -23.69 -7.90 -6.43
N PHE A 303 -24.84 -7.22 -6.24
CA PHE A 303 -26.13 -7.89 -6.15
C PHE A 303 -26.73 -8.17 -7.54
N GLU A 304 -27.39 -9.30 -7.68
CA GLU A 304 -28.29 -9.58 -8.83
C GLU A 304 -29.47 -8.61 -8.86
N THR A 305 -30.10 -8.42 -7.69
CA THR A 305 -31.16 -7.44 -7.47
C THR A 305 -30.71 -6.47 -6.40
N VAL A 306 -30.47 -5.22 -6.78
CA VAL A 306 -29.98 -4.18 -5.87
C VAL A 306 -31.03 -3.88 -4.78
N PRO A 307 -30.71 -4.06 -3.50
CA PRO A 307 -31.65 -3.80 -2.41
C PRO A 307 -31.86 -2.28 -2.21
N ALA A 308 -33.02 -1.93 -1.61
CA ALA A 308 -33.41 -0.52 -1.40
C ALA A 308 -32.39 0.23 -0.51
N GLU A 309 -31.73 -0.43 0.40
CA GLU A 309 -30.70 0.08 1.31
C GLU A 309 -29.53 0.71 0.54
N CYS A 310 -29.26 0.23 -0.67
CA CYS A 310 -28.23 0.80 -1.54
C CYS A 310 -28.49 2.25 -1.99
N GLY A 311 -29.74 2.72 -1.89
CA GLY A 311 -30.12 4.11 -2.10
C GLY A 311 -29.67 5.07 -0.99
N THR A 312 -29.25 4.56 0.18
CA THR A 312 -28.78 5.38 1.29
C THR A 312 -27.39 5.94 0.96
N VAL A 313 -27.21 7.25 1.09
CA VAL A 313 -25.90 7.91 0.90
C VAL A 313 -25.11 7.82 2.19
N LEU A 314 -23.89 7.27 2.12
CA LEU A 314 -22.93 7.23 3.22
C LEU A 314 -21.82 8.29 3.03
N SER A 315 -20.96 8.44 4.03
CA SER A 315 -19.85 9.38 3.96
C SER A 315 -18.85 9.00 2.85
N SER A 316 -18.45 9.99 2.06
CA SER A 316 -17.33 9.87 1.10
C SER A 316 -15.99 10.29 1.69
N ALA A 317 -15.94 10.68 2.97
CA ALA A 317 -14.70 11.01 3.67
C ALA A 317 -14.01 9.71 4.10
N SER A 318 -12.69 9.62 3.87
CA SER A 318 -11.86 8.57 4.45
C SER A 318 -11.67 8.83 5.94
N ALA A 319 -11.76 7.80 6.77
CA ALA A 319 -11.28 7.88 8.14
C ALA A 319 -9.76 8.15 8.14
N ALA A 320 -9.26 8.94 9.07
CA ALA A 320 -7.82 9.11 9.26
C ALA A 320 -7.21 7.80 9.76
N ALA A 321 -6.10 7.34 9.16
CA ALA A 321 -5.30 6.28 9.76
C ALA A 321 -4.58 6.86 10.99
N SER A 322 -4.74 6.24 12.14
CA SER A 322 -4.03 6.64 13.36
C SER A 322 -2.73 5.83 13.46
N GLY A 323 -1.62 6.39 13.00
CA GLY A 323 -0.30 5.77 13.06
C GLY A 323 0.29 5.46 11.67
N GLY A 324 1.57 5.08 11.63
CA GLY A 324 2.27 4.56 10.47
C GLY A 324 2.62 3.09 10.69
N CYS A 325 2.57 2.28 9.66
CA CYS A 325 3.29 1.00 9.68
C CYS A 325 4.78 1.36 9.69
N GLY A 326 5.44 1.12 10.84
CA GLY A 326 6.87 1.33 11.02
C GLY A 326 7.65 0.25 10.29
#